data_6e3e62d8deca399af70080d606db600f
#
_entry.id   6e3e62d8deca399af70080d606db600f
#
_cell.length_a   1.000
_cell.length_b   1.000
_cell.length_c   1.000
_cell.angle_alpha   90.00
_cell.angle_beta   90.00
_cell.angle_gamma   90.00
#
_symmetry.space_group_name_H-M   'P 1'
#
loop_
_entity.id
_entity.type
_entity.pdbx_description
1 polymer ?
#
loop_
_entity_poly.entity_id
_entity_poly.type
_entity_poly.pdbx_seq_one_letter_code
_entity_poly.pdbx_strand_id
1 'polypeptide(L)'
;MTQGDYVKINSTNEVDAKIRHLESRIKEWDYQTALTIKLEPHRDPSSLSQEALFNIWCREIADAMKPKTPAADAEAWKLWLKQKYIGTYAVKVGKETIEGQVYATPKAKGKMSTFMHSVLVFADTKLNVRLSVPKNSEYVRVRQNELEKESKQKAKEEANDTTGSGKGSSPTAKTGSPKSEQQLGLL
;
A
#
# COMPACT_ATOMS: atom_id res chain seq x y z
N MET A 1 -9.78 -8.11 34.05
CA MET A 1 -8.68 -7.60 33.18
C MET A 1 -8.52 -6.13 33.48
N THR A 2 -7.46 -5.73 34.15
CA THR A 2 -7.13 -4.35 34.43
C THR A 2 -6.72 -3.67 33.12
N GLN A 3 -7.42 -2.62 32.78
CA GLN A 3 -7.11 -1.79 31.62
C GLN A 3 -5.70 -1.21 31.82
N GLY A 4 -4.76 -1.56 30.96
CA GLY A 4 -3.39 -1.06 31.06
C GLY A 4 -3.34 0.47 30.89
N ASP A 5 -2.55 1.15 31.70
CA ASP A 5 -2.32 2.59 31.56
C ASP A 5 -1.37 2.84 30.37
N TYR A 6 -1.77 3.75 29.50
CA TYR A 6 -0.99 4.14 28.32
C TYR A 6 -0.52 5.59 28.47
N VAL A 7 0.77 5.79 28.26
CA VAL A 7 1.35 7.14 28.16
C VAL A 7 1.78 7.38 26.73
N LYS A 8 1.11 8.32 26.05
CA LYS A 8 1.42 8.71 24.68
C LYS A 8 2.34 9.92 24.67
N ILE A 9 3.44 9.84 23.93
CA ILE A 9 4.39 10.94 23.66
C ILE A 9 4.24 11.34 22.19
N ASN A 10 3.78 12.58 21.94
CA ASN A 10 3.54 13.08 20.59
C ASN A 10 4.69 13.94 20.06
N SER A 11 5.50 14.50 20.95
CA SER A 11 6.62 15.37 20.59
C SER A 11 7.76 15.25 21.58
N THR A 12 8.97 15.64 21.16
CA THR A 12 10.15 15.69 22.04
C THR A 12 9.97 16.60 23.24
N ASN A 13 9.20 17.67 23.13
CA ASN A 13 8.95 18.61 24.22
C ASN A 13 8.10 18.02 25.35
N GLU A 14 7.35 16.93 25.09
CA GLU A 14 6.53 16.25 26.09
C GLU A 14 7.30 15.14 26.85
N VAL A 15 8.49 14.75 26.37
CA VAL A 15 9.21 13.56 26.87
C VAL A 15 9.44 13.66 28.37
N ASP A 16 10.03 14.76 28.87
CA ASP A 16 10.38 14.91 30.29
C ASP A 16 9.17 14.91 31.21
N ALA A 17 8.08 15.55 30.80
CA ALA A 17 6.84 15.57 31.56
C ALA A 17 6.21 14.17 31.62
N LYS A 18 6.23 13.42 30.51
CA LYS A 18 5.68 12.07 30.46
C LYS A 18 6.54 11.04 31.19
N ILE A 19 7.86 11.20 31.16
CA ILE A 19 8.79 10.37 31.95
C ILE A 19 8.51 10.57 33.44
N ARG A 20 8.41 11.82 33.95
CA ARG A 20 8.08 12.10 35.33
C ARG A 20 6.73 11.50 35.74
N HIS A 21 5.73 11.55 34.88
CA HIS A 21 4.46 10.90 35.12
C HIS A 21 4.59 9.37 35.26
N LEU A 22 5.37 8.73 34.36
CA LEU A 22 5.66 7.29 34.44
C LEU A 22 6.41 6.93 35.72
N GLU A 23 7.41 7.72 36.11
CA GLU A 23 8.16 7.51 37.36
C GLU A 23 7.25 7.58 38.59
N SER A 24 6.31 8.53 38.65
CA SER A 24 5.30 8.61 39.73
C SER A 24 4.46 7.34 39.77
N ARG A 25 3.94 6.90 38.63
CA ARG A 25 3.12 5.68 38.52
C ARG A 25 3.88 4.41 38.92
N ILE A 26 5.16 4.31 38.54
CA ILE A 26 6.03 3.20 38.93
C ILE A 26 6.26 3.20 40.46
N LYS A 27 6.47 4.35 41.08
CA LYS A 27 6.64 4.48 42.56
C LYS A 27 5.38 4.12 43.32
N GLU A 28 4.20 4.37 42.76
CA GLU A 28 2.91 4.06 43.36
C GLU A 28 2.49 2.59 43.10
N TRP A 29 3.26 1.85 42.32
CA TRP A 29 2.92 0.46 41.96
C TRP A 29 3.05 -0.47 43.17
N ASP A 30 2.06 -1.30 43.38
CA ASP A 30 2.15 -2.39 44.35
C ASP A 30 3.00 -3.55 43.76
N TYR A 31 4.22 -3.66 44.27
CA TYR A 31 5.19 -4.67 43.79
C TYR A 31 4.85 -6.13 44.18
N GLN A 32 3.65 -6.38 44.73
CA GLN A 32 3.12 -7.73 44.89
C GLN A 32 2.89 -8.43 43.52
N THR A 33 2.69 -7.64 42.47
CA THR A 33 2.57 -8.09 41.11
C THR A 33 3.68 -7.53 40.20
N ALA A 34 4.20 -8.37 39.29
CA ALA A 34 5.26 -7.92 38.40
C ALA A 34 4.75 -6.81 37.44
N LEU A 35 5.51 -5.71 37.35
CA LEU A 35 5.26 -4.62 36.40
C LEU A 35 6.05 -4.84 35.12
N THR A 36 5.38 -4.86 33.98
CA THR A 36 6.04 -4.88 32.67
C THR A 36 5.78 -3.55 31.95
N ILE A 37 6.86 -2.86 31.57
CA ILE A 37 6.80 -1.64 30.78
C ILE A 37 7.16 -1.97 29.33
N LYS A 38 6.27 -1.65 28.38
CA LYS A 38 6.47 -1.91 26.96
C LYS A 38 6.52 -0.59 26.19
N LEU A 39 7.62 -0.37 25.49
CA LEU A 39 7.77 0.77 24.58
C LEU A 39 7.48 0.33 23.16
N GLU A 40 6.44 0.86 22.58
CA GLU A 40 6.05 0.58 21.20
C GLU A 40 5.78 1.88 20.45
N PRO A 41 6.07 1.94 19.14
CA PRO A 41 5.59 3.03 18.31
C PRO A 41 4.07 3.14 18.46
N HIS A 42 3.58 4.33 18.88
CA HIS A 42 2.15 4.53 19.01
C HIS A 42 1.48 4.35 17.64
N ARG A 43 0.61 3.37 17.56
CA ARG A 43 -0.34 3.24 16.44
C ARG A 43 -1.64 3.86 16.90
N ASP A 44 -2.07 4.91 16.22
CA ASP A 44 -3.38 5.49 16.49
C ASP A 44 -4.43 4.37 16.45
N PRO A 45 -5.10 4.05 17.56
CA PRO A 45 -6.10 2.96 17.58
C PRO A 45 -7.28 3.23 16.64
N SER A 46 -7.45 4.48 16.21
CA SER A 46 -8.44 4.86 15.21
C SER A 46 -7.99 4.57 13.75
N SER A 47 -6.69 4.30 13.53
CA SER A 47 -6.23 4.01 12.17
C SER A 47 -6.42 2.54 11.83
N LEU A 48 -7.33 2.27 10.91
CA LEU A 48 -7.55 0.93 10.38
C LEU A 48 -6.32 0.52 9.57
N SER A 49 -5.71 -0.64 9.89
CA SER A 49 -4.60 -1.17 9.11
C SER A 49 -5.06 -1.50 7.68
N GLN A 50 -4.15 -1.45 6.72
CA GLN A 50 -4.46 -1.79 5.33
C GLN A 50 -5.03 -3.21 5.19
N GLU A 51 -4.53 -4.17 5.97
CA GLU A 51 -5.01 -5.54 5.93
C GLU A 51 -6.43 -5.67 6.51
N ALA A 52 -6.72 -5.00 7.61
CA ALA A 52 -8.06 -4.98 8.18
C ALA A 52 -9.07 -4.32 7.23
N LEU A 53 -8.69 -3.22 6.58
CA LEU A 53 -9.52 -2.56 5.57
C LEU A 53 -9.76 -3.46 4.36
N PHE A 54 -8.73 -4.18 3.88
CA PHE A 54 -8.89 -5.14 2.79
C PHE A 54 -9.88 -6.26 3.14
N ASN A 55 -9.85 -6.78 4.37
CA ASN A 55 -10.82 -7.78 4.82
C ASN A 55 -12.25 -7.22 4.88
N ILE A 56 -12.42 -5.94 5.24
CA ILE A 56 -13.73 -5.26 5.18
C ILE A 56 -14.21 -5.18 3.73
N TRP A 57 -13.37 -4.74 2.80
CA TRP A 57 -13.69 -4.67 1.38
C TRP A 57 -14.09 -6.02 0.78
N CYS A 58 -13.42 -7.11 1.18
CA CYS A 58 -13.82 -8.44 0.73
C CYS A 58 -15.25 -8.81 1.19
N ARG A 59 -15.65 -8.40 2.40
CA ARG A 59 -17.03 -8.59 2.88
C ARG A 59 -18.01 -7.72 2.12
N GLU A 60 -17.72 -6.44 1.93
CA GLU A 60 -18.57 -5.53 1.16
C GLU A 60 -18.81 -6.02 -0.28
N ILE A 61 -17.76 -6.55 -0.93
CA ILE A 61 -17.87 -7.16 -2.26
C ILE A 61 -18.74 -8.42 -2.19
N ALA A 62 -18.50 -9.32 -1.23
CA ALA A 62 -19.28 -10.55 -1.08
C ALA A 62 -20.76 -10.24 -0.86
N ASP A 63 -21.09 -9.31 0.02
CA ASP A 63 -22.47 -8.90 0.31
C ASP A 63 -23.15 -8.27 -0.92
N ALA A 64 -22.46 -7.37 -1.61
CA ALA A 64 -22.98 -6.73 -2.82
C ALA A 64 -23.15 -7.72 -3.99
N MET A 65 -22.27 -8.71 -4.10
CA MET A 65 -22.30 -9.71 -5.18
C MET A 65 -23.10 -10.95 -4.86
N LYS A 66 -23.59 -11.11 -3.63
CA LYS A 66 -24.40 -12.27 -3.21
C LYS A 66 -25.53 -12.66 -4.15
N PRO A 67 -26.28 -11.73 -4.76
CA PRO A 67 -27.32 -12.08 -5.74
C PRO A 67 -26.78 -12.74 -7.02
N LYS A 68 -25.52 -12.43 -7.41
CA LYS A 68 -24.89 -12.92 -8.64
C LYS A 68 -23.99 -14.12 -8.39
N THR A 69 -23.36 -14.19 -7.23
CA THR A 69 -22.39 -15.21 -6.84
C THR A 69 -22.67 -15.70 -5.41
N PRO A 70 -23.78 -16.42 -5.17
CA PRO A 70 -24.21 -16.76 -3.82
C PRO A 70 -23.23 -17.67 -3.06
N ALA A 71 -22.41 -18.43 -3.77
CA ALA A 71 -21.40 -19.33 -3.18
C ALA A 71 -20.06 -18.64 -2.86
N ALA A 72 -19.85 -17.40 -3.33
CA ALA A 72 -18.60 -16.68 -3.12
C ALA A 72 -18.69 -15.80 -1.86
N ASP A 73 -18.18 -16.32 -0.75
CA ASP A 73 -18.04 -15.61 0.51
C ASP A 73 -16.84 -14.63 0.49
N ALA A 74 -16.62 -13.94 1.59
CA ALA A 74 -15.53 -12.96 1.72
C ALA A 74 -14.15 -13.60 1.55
N GLU A 75 -13.95 -14.86 1.98
CA GLU A 75 -12.67 -15.56 1.83
C GLU A 75 -12.43 -15.99 0.37
N ALA A 76 -13.47 -16.43 -0.33
CA ALA A 76 -13.38 -16.72 -1.77
C ALA A 76 -13.01 -15.47 -2.56
N TRP A 77 -13.63 -14.33 -2.27
CA TRP A 77 -13.26 -13.04 -2.89
C TRP A 77 -11.85 -12.62 -2.55
N LYS A 78 -11.43 -12.79 -1.32
CA LYS A 78 -10.06 -12.49 -0.85
C LYS A 78 -9.02 -13.32 -1.61
N LEU A 79 -9.23 -14.61 -1.73
CA LEU A 79 -8.35 -15.51 -2.50
C LEU A 79 -8.31 -15.13 -3.97
N TRP A 80 -9.46 -14.90 -4.58
CA TRP A 80 -9.55 -14.54 -5.98
C TRP A 80 -8.87 -13.20 -6.30
N LEU A 81 -9.07 -12.17 -5.48
CA LEU A 81 -8.43 -10.86 -5.63
C LEU A 81 -6.91 -10.95 -5.47
N LYS A 82 -6.44 -11.74 -4.52
CA LYS A 82 -5.00 -12.01 -4.34
C LYS A 82 -4.43 -12.74 -5.53
N GLN A 83 -5.09 -13.79 -6.01
CA GLN A 83 -4.67 -14.53 -7.19
C GLN A 83 -4.56 -13.62 -8.42
N LYS A 84 -5.55 -12.76 -8.61
CA LYS A 84 -5.62 -11.85 -9.76
C LYS A 84 -4.55 -10.76 -9.76
N TYR A 85 -4.26 -10.15 -8.61
CA TYR A 85 -3.41 -8.95 -8.53
C TYR A 85 -2.04 -9.18 -7.90
N ILE A 86 -1.86 -10.25 -7.12
CA ILE A 86 -0.56 -10.60 -6.53
C ILE A 86 0.05 -11.79 -7.27
N GLY A 87 -0.79 -12.71 -7.76
CA GLY A 87 -0.38 -13.89 -8.51
C GLY A 87 -0.32 -15.17 -7.68
N THR A 88 0.16 -16.21 -8.34
CA THR A 88 0.32 -17.56 -7.79
C THR A 88 1.74 -18.06 -7.97
N TYR A 89 2.11 -19.08 -7.22
CA TYR A 89 3.41 -19.73 -7.30
C TYR A 89 3.26 -21.25 -7.13
N ALA A 90 4.28 -21.99 -7.54
CA ALA A 90 4.34 -23.43 -7.37
C ALA A 90 5.21 -23.77 -6.14
N VAL A 91 4.76 -24.72 -5.34
CA VAL A 91 5.50 -25.25 -4.20
C VAL A 91 5.92 -26.68 -4.49
N LYS A 92 7.21 -26.98 -4.33
CA LYS A 92 7.72 -28.37 -4.41
C LYS A 92 7.65 -29.01 -3.04
N VAL A 93 6.97 -30.15 -2.95
CA VAL A 93 6.88 -30.98 -1.75
C VAL A 93 7.42 -32.36 -2.10
N GLY A 94 8.69 -32.61 -1.79
CA GLY A 94 9.39 -33.81 -2.21
C GLY A 94 9.54 -33.86 -3.73
N LYS A 95 8.93 -34.87 -4.38
CA LYS A 95 8.93 -35.04 -5.84
C LYS A 95 7.73 -34.39 -6.54
N GLU A 96 6.75 -33.92 -5.78
CA GLU A 96 5.52 -33.36 -6.31
C GLU A 96 5.60 -31.83 -6.36
N THR A 97 4.90 -31.24 -7.33
CA THR A 97 4.76 -29.79 -7.47
C THR A 97 3.28 -29.43 -7.30
N ILE A 98 2.99 -28.60 -6.32
CA ILE A 98 1.66 -28.06 -6.08
C ILE A 98 1.62 -26.66 -6.72
N GLU A 99 0.84 -26.52 -7.78
CA GLU A 99 0.70 -25.25 -8.52
C GLU A 99 -0.48 -24.43 -7.99
N GLY A 100 -0.49 -23.14 -8.35
CA GLY A 100 -1.62 -22.25 -8.06
C GLY A 100 -1.72 -21.78 -6.63
N GLN A 101 -0.67 -21.94 -5.83
CA GLN A 101 -0.64 -21.35 -4.49
C GLN A 101 -0.62 -19.82 -4.54
N VAL A 102 -1.54 -19.19 -3.83
CA VAL A 102 -1.67 -17.74 -3.83
C VAL A 102 -0.63 -17.10 -2.91
N TYR A 103 0.08 -16.10 -3.39
CA TYR A 103 1.01 -15.35 -2.55
C TYR A 103 0.34 -14.71 -1.34
N ALA A 104 1.10 -14.61 -0.26
CA ALA A 104 0.65 -13.87 0.92
C ALA A 104 0.43 -12.39 0.60
N THR A 105 -0.44 -11.76 1.34
CA THR A 105 -0.66 -10.31 1.23
C THR A 105 0.66 -9.54 1.41
N PRO A 106 0.95 -8.53 0.58
CA PRO A 106 2.20 -7.78 0.68
C PRO A 106 2.37 -7.13 2.06
N LYS A 107 3.50 -7.38 2.71
CA LYS A 107 3.81 -6.76 4.02
C LYS A 107 4.32 -5.31 3.87
N ALA A 108 4.94 -4.97 2.74
CA ALA A 108 5.41 -3.62 2.47
C ALA A 108 4.22 -2.68 2.20
N LYS A 109 4.12 -1.59 2.97
CA LYS A 109 2.96 -0.66 2.94
C LYS A 109 2.66 -0.11 1.55
N GLY A 110 3.67 0.29 0.78
CA GLY A 110 3.48 0.78 -0.59
C GLY A 110 2.95 -0.30 -1.54
N LYS A 111 3.51 -1.52 -1.50
CA LYS A 111 3.00 -2.63 -2.31
C LYS A 111 1.57 -3.00 -1.93
N MET A 112 1.23 -2.94 -0.64
CA MET A 112 -0.13 -3.17 -0.16
C MET A 112 -1.08 -2.06 -0.63
N SER A 113 -0.65 -0.79 -0.59
CA SER A 113 -1.41 0.35 -1.09
C SER A 113 -1.74 0.21 -2.58
N THR A 114 -0.75 -0.16 -3.41
CA THR A 114 -0.93 -0.40 -4.85
C THR A 114 -1.91 -1.55 -5.11
N PHE A 115 -1.78 -2.66 -4.38
CA PHE A 115 -2.71 -3.78 -4.46
C PHE A 115 -4.14 -3.35 -4.12
N MET A 116 -4.33 -2.67 -2.99
CA MET A 116 -5.64 -2.18 -2.55
C MET A 116 -6.24 -1.19 -3.55
N HIS A 117 -5.43 -0.32 -4.14
CA HIS A 117 -5.90 0.59 -5.19
C HIS A 117 -6.45 -0.18 -6.40
N SER A 118 -5.76 -1.24 -6.83
CA SER A 118 -6.25 -2.10 -7.92
C SER A 118 -7.58 -2.77 -7.57
N VAL A 119 -7.75 -3.20 -6.33
CA VAL A 119 -9.02 -3.78 -5.83
C VAL A 119 -10.13 -2.74 -5.85
N LEU A 120 -9.85 -1.52 -5.37
CA LEU A 120 -10.83 -0.42 -5.33
C LEU A 120 -11.31 -0.07 -6.75
N VAL A 121 -10.38 0.13 -7.68
CA VAL A 121 -10.70 0.41 -9.09
C VAL A 121 -11.51 -0.73 -9.71
N PHE A 122 -11.14 -1.97 -9.45
CA PHE A 122 -11.88 -3.14 -9.93
C PHE A 122 -13.31 -3.19 -9.38
N ALA A 123 -13.50 -2.99 -8.08
CA ALA A 123 -14.81 -3.00 -7.45
C ALA A 123 -15.72 -1.93 -8.06
N ASP A 124 -15.23 -0.71 -8.24
CA ASP A 124 -15.98 0.39 -8.83
C ASP A 124 -16.29 0.14 -10.31
N THR A 125 -15.28 -0.20 -11.13
CA THR A 125 -15.43 -0.24 -12.60
C THR A 125 -16.01 -1.55 -13.13
N LYS A 126 -15.79 -2.69 -12.49
CA LYS A 126 -16.21 -4.01 -12.97
C LYS A 126 -17.38 -4.59 -12.20
N LEU A 127 -17.46 -4.33 -10.90
CA LEU A 127 -18.53 -4.86 -10.07
C LEU A 127 -19.63 -3.83 -9.81
N ASN A 128 -19.35 -2.54 -10.05
CA ASN A 128 -20.20 -1.40 -9.69
C ASN A 128 -20.47 -1.37 -8.16
N VAL A 129 -19.45 -1.68 -7.38
CA VAL A 129 -19.50 -1.70 -5.91
C VAL A 129 -18.61 -0.60 -5.38
N ARG A 130 -19.20 0.33 -4.63
CA ARG A 130 -18.44 1.39 -3.93
C ARG A 130 -17.99 0.88 -2.58
N LEU A 131 -16.68 0.76 -2.43
CA LEU A 131 -16.03 0.32 -1.19
C LEU A 131 -15.88 1.48 -0.21
N SER A 132 -16.05 1.20 1.08
CA SER A 132 -15.85 2.18 2.13
C SER A 132 -14.36 2.48 2.32
N VAL A 133 -13.99 3.77 2.31
CA VAL A 133 -12.62 4.23 2.53
C VAL A 133 -12.60 5.22 3.69
N PRO A 134 -12.37 4.76 4.93
CA PRO A 134 -12.29 5.65 6.09
C PRO A 134 -11.16 6.65 5.94
N LYS A 135 -11.44 7.95 6.19
CA LYS A 135 -10.48 9.05 6.03
C LYS A 135 -9.21 8.90 6.86
N ASN A 136 -9.32 8.28 8.03
CA ASN A 136 -8.22 8.03 8.96
C ASN A 136 -7.55 6.66 8.78
N SER A 137 -7.84 5.94 7.70
CA SER A 137 -7.22 4.65 7.40
C SER A 137 -5.74 4.79 7.03
N GLU A 138 -4.95 3.77 7.34
CA GLU A 138 -3.55 3.71 6.93
C GLU A 138 -3.41 3.76 5.40
N TYR A 139 -4.36 3.18 4.68
CA TYR A 139 -4.41 3.22 3.22
C TYR A 139 -4.42 4.66 2.68
N VAL A 140 -5.30 5.52 3.21
CA VAL A 140 -5.40 6.94 2.77
C VAL A 140 -4.10 7.66 3.05
N ARG A 141 -3.50 7.50 4.24
CA ARG A 141 -2.23 8.15 4.59
C ARG A 141 -1.08 7.72 3.70
N VAL A 142 -0.96 6.42 3.43
CA VAL A 142 0.09 5.90 2.55
C VAL A 142 -0.12 6.41 1.13
N ARG A 143 -1.35 6.38 0.63
CA ARG A 143 -1.67 6.85 -0.74
C ARG A 143 -1.40 8.35 -0.92
N GLN A 144 -1.74 9.18 0.06
CA GLN A 144 -1.40 10.60 0.03
C GLN A 144 0.11 10.84 -0.04
N ASN A 145 0.89 10.13 0.79
CA ASN A 145 2.35 10.22 0.78
C ASN A 145 2.96 9.76 -0.56
N GLU A 146 2.38 8.76 -1.21
CA GLU A 146 2.81 8.30 -2.54
C GLU A 146 2.54 9.38 -3.60
N LEU A 147 1.34 9.95 -3.64
CA LEU A 147 0.98 11.02 -4.56
C LEU A 147 1.85 12.28 -4.39
N GLU A 148 2.18 12.64 -3.15
CA GLU A 148 3.11 13.74 -2.89
C GLU A 148 4.54 13.48 -3.39
N LYS A 149 5.01 12.23 -3.29
CA LYS A 149 6.31 11.84 -3.83
C LYS A 149 6.32 11.88 -5.36
N GLU A 150 5.27 11.34 -5.98
CA GLU A 150 5.11 11.36 -7.44
C GLU A 150 5.05 12.80 -7.98
N SER A 151 4.32 13.70 -7.31
CA SER A 151 4.24 15.11 -7.71
C SER A 151 5.59 15.83 -7.57
N LYS A 152 6.34 15.58 -6.48
CA LYS A 152 7.68 16.14 -6.28
C LYS A 152 8.70 15.61 -7.29
N GLN A 153 8.54 14.36 -7.71
CA GLN A 153 9.43 13.75 -8.70
C GLN A 153 9.18 14.33 -10.09
N LYS A 154 7.91 14.46 -10.51
CA LYS A 154 7.53 15.11 -11.76
C LYS A 154 8.02 16.56 -11.84
N ALA A 155 7.86 17.33 -10.76
CA ALA A 155 8.35 18.70 -10.71
C ALA A 155 9.89 18.81 -10.84
N LYS A 156 10.64 17.81 -10.36
CA LYS A 156 12.10 17.75 -10.53
C LYS A 156 12.51 17.37 -11.95
N GLU A 157 11.77 16.47 -12.59
CA GLU A 157 12.01 16.07 -13.98
C GLU A 157 11.74 17.22 -14.93
N GLU A 158 10.63 17.96 -14.76
CA GLU A 158 10.30 19.15 -15.53
C GLU A 158 11.32 20.30 -15.35
N ALA A 159 11.85 20.49 -14.14
CA ALA A 159 12.88 21.49 -13.87
C ALA A 159 14.24 21.15 -14.51
N ASN A 160 14.57 19.86 -14.67
CA ASN A 160 15.80 19.43 -15.33
C ASN A 160 15.72 19.52 -16.85
N ASP A 161 14.56 19.32 -17.44
CA ASP A 161 14.34 19.40 -18.90
C ASP A 161 14.45 20.85 -19.41
N THR A 162 14.06 21.82 -18.58
CA THR A 162 14.13 23.26 -18.91
C THR A 162 15.56 23.83 -18.91
N THR A 163 16.53 23.15 -18.26
CA THR A 163 17.92 23.63 -18.16
C THR A 163 18.83 23.09 -19.28
N GLY A 164 18.34 22.17 -20.11
CA GLY A 164 19.13 21.49 -21.17
C GLY A 164 19.08 22.16 -22.57
N SER A 165 18.26 23.19 -22.80
CA SER A 165 18.07 23.81 -24.11
C SER A 165 18.76 25.17 -24.24
N GLY A 166 20.08 25.17 -24.12
CA GLY A 166 20.85 26.41 -24.25
C GLY A 166 22.33 26.22 -24.59
N LYS A 167 22.63 25.48 -25.66
CA LYS A 167 23.92 25.65 -26.34
C LYS A 167 23.76 25.45 -27.84
N GLY A 168 23.86 26.58 -28.54
CA GLY A 168 23.81 26.64 -29.97
C GLY A 168 24.92 25.86 -30.66
N SER A 169 24.64 25.40 -31.83
CA SER A 169 25.63 25.18 -32.89
C SER A 169 25.03 25.54 -34.23
N SER A 170 25.73 26.43 -34.87
CA SER A 170 25.55 26.98 -36.21
C SER A 170 25.40 25.94 -37.29
N PRO A 171 24.79 26.26 -38.44
CA PRO A 171 24.51 25.33 -39.50
C PRO A 171 25.74 25.18 -40.43
N THR A 172 26.17 23.95 -40.63
CA THR A 172 27.05 23.63 -41.75
C THR A 172 26.26 22.81 -42.76
N ALA A 173 25.97 23.43 -43.87
CA ALA A 173 25.43 22.80 -45.07
C ALA A 173 26.40 21.76 -45.62
N LYS A 174 25.96 20.55 -45.94
CA LYS A 174 26.51 19.72 -47.02
C LYS A 174 25.41 18.88 -47.64
N THR A 175 25.20 19.23 -48.89
CA THR A 175 24.61 18.53 -50.02
C THR A 175 24.92 17.04 -50.08
N GLY A 176 23.93 16.23 -50.50
CA GLY A 176 24.16 14.83 -50.92
C GLY A 176 22.84 14.12 -51.21
N SER A 177 22.48 14.11 -52.49
CA SER A 177 21.30 13.46 -53.10
C SER A 177 21.25 11.95 -53.03
N PRO A 178 20.24 11.31 -53.66
CA PRO A 178 19.45 10.19 -53.05
C PRO A 178 19.75 8.85 -53.77
N LYS A 179 19.35 7.75 -53.15
CA LYS A 179 19.10 6.46 -53.86
C LYS A 179 18.15 5.64 -52.98
N SER A 180 16.94 5.43 -53.46
CA SER A 180 16.35 4.26 -54.14
C SER A 180 16.17 3.04 -53.25
N GLU A 181 14.89 2.75 -53.01
CA GLU A 181 14.14 1.54 -53.42
C GLU A 181 14.51 0.19 -52.82
N GLN A 182 13.57 -0.44 -52.28
CA GLN A 182 12.90 -1.73 -52.54
C GLN A 182 12.38 -2.31 -51.21
N GLN A 183 11.11 -2.46 -51.02
CA GLN A 183 10.14 -3.44 -51.47
C GLN A 183 10.24 -4.83 -50.81
N LEU A 184 9.07 -5.29 -50.40
CA LEU A 184 8.56 -6.66 -50.18
C LEU A 184 9.06 -7.37 -48.90
N GLY A 185 8.18 -8.02 -48.17
CA GLY A 185 7.11 -8.96 -48.34
C GLY A 185 6.61 -9.45 -46.98
N LEU A 186 5.39 -9.53 -46.85
CA LEU A 186 4.46 -10.61 -46.52
C LEU A 186 5.08 -11.90 -45.95
N LEU A 187 4.71 -12.21 -44.69
CA LEU A 187 3.95 -13.41 -44.32
C LEU A 187 3.53 -13.30 -42.88
#